data_7cf15888ff588df3ccd68265aef4bed3
#
_entry.id   7cf15888ff588df3ccd68265aef4bed3
#
_cell.length_a   1.000
_cell.length_b   1.000
_cell.length_c   1.000
_cell.angle_alpha   90.00
_cell.angle_beta   90.00
_cell.angle_gamma   90.00
#
_symmetry.space_group_name_H-M   'P 1'
#
loop_
_entity.id
_entity.type
_entity.pdbx_description
1 polymer ?
#
loop_
_entity_poly.entity_id
_entity_poly.type
_entity_poly.pdbx_seq_one_letter_code
_entity_poly.pdbx_strand_id
1 'polypeptide(L)'
;MQKSNNKFKENINLDILKRLNYIYDTIISKKKTLEYSKKINRLINHYKKSDVKTETKDAWSENTILLITYADSISKGISGKSLNNFGTFYNKYLKKFINSIHFLPFFPSSGDGGFSVKNHFEVDETYGTWDDIKELSKNANIMTDLVLNHASSEGQWYKNFLKEKIPGKNYFYIVDK
;
A
#
# COMPACT_ATOMS: atom_id res chain seq x y z
N MET A 1 26.11 -20.88 -7.70
CA MET A 1 25.04 -19.86 -7.67
C MET A 1 23.59 -20.43 -7.74
N GLN A 2 23.30 -21.53 -8.44
CA GLN A 2 21.92 -22.06 -8.52
C GLN A 2 21.37 -22.71 -7.23
N LYS A 3 22.23 -23.31 -6.37
CA LYS A 3 21.78 -23.96 -5.11
C LYS A 3 21.30 -22.96 -4.03
N SER A 4 21.86 -21.74 -3.97
CA SER A 4 21.43 -20.73 -2.98
C SER A 4 20.05 -20.15 -3.31
N ASN A 5 19.75 -19.97 -4.60
CA ASN A 5 18.45 -19.46 -5.06
C ASN A 5 17.28 -20.43 -4.81
N ASN A 6 17.53 -21.76 -4.89
CA ASN A 6 16.50 -22.74 -4.58
C ASN A 6 16.20 -22.82 -3.07
N LYS A 7 17.25 -22.76 -2.24
CA LYS A 7 17.09 -22.77 -0.78
C LYS A 7 16.29 -21.56 -0.27
N PHE A 8 16.49 -20.38 -0.88
CA PHE A 8 15.76 -19.18 -0.55
C PHE A 8 14.28 -19.25 -1.00
N LYS A 9 13.99 -19.86 -2.17
CA LYS A 9 12.61 -20.07 -2.65
C LYS A 9 11.83 -21.05 -1.79
N GLU A 10 12.46 -22.13 -1.33
CA GLU A 10 11.84 -23.10 -0.41
C GLU A 10 11.55 -22.47 0.96
N ASN A 11 12.49 -21.69 1.52
CA ASN A 11 12.29 -21.03 2.80
C ASN A 11 11.14 -20.01 2.79
N ILE A 12 11.00 -19.22 1.72
CA ILE A 12 9.87 -18.28 1.59
C ILE A 12 8.53 -19.03 1.55
N ASN A 13 8.49 -20.16 0.85
CA ASN A 13 7.28 -20.99 0.75
C ASN A 13 6.85 -21.54 2.12
N LEU A 14 7.80 -22.06 2.88
CA LEU A 14 7.56 -22.60 4.22
C LEU A 14 7.13 -21.52 5.22
N ASP A 15 7.72 -20.34 5.17
CA ASP A 15 7.37 -19.24 6.06
C ASP A 15 5.98 -18.68 5.78
N ILE A 16 5.62 -18.52 4.51
CA ILE A 16 4.27 -18.11 4.13
C ILE A 16 3.25 -19.16 4.60
N LEU A 17 3.52 -20.44 4.37
CA LEU A 17 2.63 -21.51 4.79
C LEU A 17 2.48 -21.58 6.31
N LYS A 18 3.58 -21.43 7.07
CA LYS A 18 3.56 -21.39 8.53
C LYS A 18 2.73 -20.22 9.04
N ARG A 19 2.93 -19.02 8.48
CA ARG A 19 2.16 -17.83 8.86
C ARG A 19 0.68 -17.96 8.54
N LEU A 20 0.33 -18.47 7.35
CA LEU A 20 -1.07 -18.71 6.98
C LEU A 20 -1.72 -19.75 7.90
N ASN A 21 -1.03 -20.83 8.24
CA ASN A 21 -1.54 -21.80 9.20
C ASN A 21 -1.72 -21.20 10.58
N TYR A 22 -0.75 -20.41 11.06
CA TYR A 22 -0.84 -19.75 12.37
C TYR A 22 -2.03 -18.78 12.47
N ILE A 23 -2.25 -17.97 11.42
CA ILE A 23 -3.31 -16.94 11.42
C ILE A 23 -4.69 -17.54 11.20
N TYR A 24 -4.80 -18.61 10.40
CA TYR A 24 -6.08 -19.13 9.90
C TYR A 24 -6.37 -20.59 10.31
N ASP A 25 -5.65 -21.16 11.27
CA ASP A 25 -5.70 -22.58 11.63
C ASP A 25 -7.12 -23.09 11.94
N THR A 26 -7.93 -22.24 12.61
CA THR A 26 -9.32 -22.56 12.97
C THR A 26 -10.35 -22.14 11.91
N ILE A 27 -9.95 -21.32 10.94
CA ILE A 27 -10.88 -20.68 9.98
C ILE A 27 -10.83 -21.36 8.62
N ILE A 28 -9.64 -21.82 8.20
CA ILE A 28 -9.40 -22.34 6.86
C ILE A 28 -8.71 -23.71 6.94
N SER A 29 -9.16 -24.66 6.12
CA SER A 29 -8.52 -25.97 6.08
C SER A 29 -7.05 -25.91 5.62
N LYS A 30 -6.20 -26.81 6.12
CA LYS A 30 -4.78 -26.95 5.72
C LYS A 30 -4.59 -27.08 4.21
N LYS A 31 -5.56 -27.66 3.50
CA LYS A 31 -5.57 -27.73 2.03
C LYS A 31 -5.70 -26.36 1.41
N LYS A 32 -6.57 -25.50 1.93
CA LYS A 32 -6.76 -24.12 1.44
C LYS A 32 -5.56 -23.22 1.78
N THR A 33 -4.97 -23.33 2.97
CA THR A 33 -3.75 -22.55 3.32
C THR A 33 -2.59 -22.92 2.39
N LEU A 34 -2.43 -24.18 2.03
CA LEU A 34 -1.43 -24.61 1.05
C LEU A 34 -1.71 -24.03 -0.35
N GLU A 35 -2.96 -24.01 -0.77
CA GLU A 35 -3.36 -23.41 -2.06
C GLU A 35 -3.05 -21.90 -2.08
N TYR A 36 -3.39 -21.17 -1.03
CA TYR A 36 -3.09 -19.73 -0.90
C TYR A 36 -1.59 -19.45 -0.84
N SER A 37 -0.83 -20.27 -0.12
CA SER A 37 0.64 -20.18 -0.11
C SER A 37 1.22 -20.30 -1.52
N LYS A 38 0.72 -21.26 -2.32
CA LYS A 38 1.13 -21.41 -3.72
C LYS A 38 0.75 -20.21 -4.59
N LYS A 39 -0.44 -19.64 -4.40
CA LYS A 39 -0.87 -18.43 -5.12
C LYS A 39 0.02 -17.23 -4.79
N ILE A 40 0.30 -16.99 -3.51
CA ILE A 40 1.20 -15.91 -3.06
C ILE A 40 2.60 -16.10 -3.65
N ASN A 41 3.16 -17.32 -3.62
CA ASN A 41 4.46 -17.59 -4.21
C ASN A 41 4.51 -17.35 -5.72
N ARG A 42 3.42 -17.67 -6.45
CA ARG A 42 3.33 -17.36 -7.89
C ARG A 42 3.36 -15.85 -8.14
N LEU A 43 2.63 -15.07 -7.35
CA LEU A 43 2.65 -13.61 -7.43
C LEU A 43 4.05 -13.05 -7.14
N ILE A 44 4.68 -13.46 -6.05
CA ILE A 44 6.04 -13.04 -5.70
C ILE A 44 7.02 -13.39 -6.84
N ASN A 45 6.94 -14.60 -7.41
CA ASN A 45 7.82 -15.00 -8.49
C ASN A 45 7.53 -14.27 -9.81
N HIS A 46 6.28 -13.89 -10.06
CA HIS A 46 5.91 -13.07 -11.21
C HIS A 46 6.56 -11.68 -11.13
N TYR A 47 6.40 -11.01 -9.99
CA TYR A 47 6.98 -9.67 -9.79
C TYR A 47 8.52 -9.66 -9.67
N LYS A 48 9.13 -10.75 -9.16
CA LYS A 48 10.60 -10.89 -9.15
C LYS A 48 11.21 -11.07 -10.53
N LYS A 49 10.43 -11.51 -11.51
CA LYS A 49 10.88 -11.66 -12.91
C LYS A 49 10.66 -10.40 -13.73
N SER A 50 9.78 -9.49 -13.31
CA SER A 50 9.72 -8.17 -13.91
C SER A 50 11.00 -7.44 -13.54
N ASP A 51 11.73 -6.95 -14.55
CA ASP A 51 12.99 -6.19 -14.42
C ASP A 51 12.81 -4.82 -13.73
N VAL A 52 11.97 -4.73 -12.73
CA VAL A 52 12.04 -3.62 -11.80
C VAL A 52 13.34 -3.80 -11.05
N LYS A 53 14.39 -3.12 -11.52
CA LYS A 53 15.64 -2.94 -10.78
C LYS A 53 15.28 -2.27 -9.45
N THR A 54 14.87 -3.06 -8.48
CA THR A 54 14.97 -2.64 -7.10
C THR A 54 16.46 -2.60 -6.83
N GLU A 55 17.05 -1.42 -6.94
CA GLU A 55 18.32 -1.19 -6.27
C GLU A 55 18.08 -1.55 -4.81
N THR A 56 18.59 -2.71 -4.42
CA THR A 56 18.61 -3.14 -3.01
C THR A 56 19.75 -2.36 -2.32
N LYS A 57 19.60 -1.04 -2.25
CA LYS A 57 20.24 -0.28 -1.19
C LYS A 57 19.49 -0.66 0.08
N ASP A 58 20.18 -0.81 1.18
CA ASP A 58 19.59 -1.05 2.48
C ASP A 58 18.39 -0.11 2.62
N ALA A 59 17.18 -0.71 2.73
CA ALA A 59 15.93 0.06 2.68
C ALA A 59 15.87 1.10 3.82
N TRP A 60 16.65 0.84 4.89
CA TRP A 60 16.72 1.68 6.08
C TRP A 60 18.17 1.77 6.56
N SER A 61 18.63 2.98 6.82
CA SER A 61 19.93 3.27 7.43
C SER A 61 19.79 4.52 8.32
N GLU A 62 20.83 4.85 9.06
CA GLU A 62 20.91 6.09 9.85
C GLU A 62 20.78 7.37 8.99
N ASN A 63 20.94 7.24 7.68
CA ASN A 63 20.74 8.34 6.72
C ASN A 63 19.29 8.45 6.23
N THR A 64 18.40 7.53 6.63
CA THR A 64 16.99 7.57 6.24
C THR A 64 16.23 8.47 7.19
N ILE A 65 15.79 9.63 6.69
CA ILE A 65 14.97 10.57 7.44
C ILE A 65 13.59 10.59 6.83
N LEU A 66 12.62 10.05 7.58
CA LEU A 66 11.22 9.90 7.17
C LEU A 66 10.38 11.03 7.77
N LEU A 67 9.72 11.79 6.91
CA LEU A 67 8.66 12.71 7.28
C LEU A 67 7.30 12.02 7.15
N ILE A 68 6.51 11.99 8.22
CA ILE A 68 5.11 11.55 8.18
C ILE A 68 4.22 12.78 8.12
N THR A 69 3.31 12.83 7.16
CA THR A 69 2.46 14.01 6.91
C THR A 69 1.15 13.65 6.23
N TYR A 70 0.16 14.53 6.33
CA TYR A 70 -1.04 14.48 5.50
C TYR A 70 -0.80 15.14 4.14
N ALA A 71 -1.59 14.76 3.14
CA ALA A 71 -1.51 15.33 1.80
C ALA A 71 -1.92 16.80 1.74
N ASP A 72 -2.69 17.28 2.71
CA ASP A 72 -3.19 18.66 2.84
C ASP A 72 -2.39 19.53 3.82
N SER A 73 -1.27 19.04 4.34
CA SER A 73 -0.43 19.78 5.30
C SER A 73 0.03 21.15 4.78
N ILE A 74 0.10 21.33 3.47
CA ILE A 74 0.37 22.61 2.82
C ILE A 74 -0.83 22.97 1.93
N SER A 75 -1.89 23.47 2.55
CA SER A 75 -3.16 23.78 1.88
C SER A 75 -3.16 25.10 1.10
N LYS A 76 -2.30 26.05 1.48
CA LYS A 76 -2.20 27.37 0.83
C LYS A 76 -0.87 27.50 0.10
N GLY A 77 -0.91 27.75 -1.20
CA GLY A 77 0.26 27.89 -2.05
C GLY A 77 -0.07 28.56 -3.39
N ILE A 78 0.91 28.63 -4.27
CA ILE A 78 0.82 29.35 -5.55
C ILE A 78 -0.04 28.57 -6.57
N SER A 79 -0.21 27.27 -6.42
CA SER A 79 -0.79 26.36 -7.45
C SER A 79 -1.88 25.45 -6.93
N GLY A 80 -2.95 25.97 -6.42
CA GLY A 80 -4.24 25.28 -6.32
C GLY A 80 -4.35 24.01 -5.45
N LYS A 81 -3.62 22.92 -5.71
CA LYS A 81 -3.79 21.63 -5.01
C LYS A 81 -2.68 21.37 -3.99
N SER A 82 -3.03 20.74 -2.86
CA SER A 82 -2.15 20.61 -1.71
C SER A 82 -0.90 19.77 -1.95
N LEU A 83 -0.99 18.65 -2.71
CA LEU A 83 0.18 17.83 -3.07
C LEU A 83 1.20 18.59 -3.91
N ASN A 84 0.74 19.43 -4.84
CA ASN A 84 1.63 20.25 -5.65
C ASN A 84 2.30 21.34 -4.80
N ASN A 85 1.54 21.98 -3.89
CA ASN A 85 2.07 22.94 -2.93
C ASN A 85 3.09 22.29 -2.00
N PHE A 86 2.79 21.10 -1.49
CA PHE A 86 3.73 20.31 -0.70
C PHE A 86 5.00 19.98 -1.47
N GLY A 87 4.88 19.56 -2.73
CA GLY A 87 6.03 19.26 -3.59
C GLY A 87 6.95 20.47 -3.79
N THR A 88 6.36 21.64 -4.01
CA THR A 88 7.11 22.90 -4.11
C THR A 88 7.83 23.23 -2.81
N PHE A 89 7.13 23.09 -1.67
CA PHE A 89 7.71 23.34 -0.34
C PHE A 89 8.84 22.33 -0.04
N TYR A 90 8.59 21.04 -0.28
CA TYR A 90 9.57 19.98 -0.07
C TYR A 90 10.85 20.23 -0.87
N ASN A 91 10.73 20.49 -2.17
CA ASN A 91 11.88 20.72 -3.03
C ASN A 91 12.71 21.93 -2.61
N LYS A 92 12.04 22.97 -2.11
CA LYS A 92 12.70 24.23 -1.71
C LYS A 92 13.37 24.13 -0.34
N TYR A 93 12.74 23.47 0.63
CA TYR A 93 13.15 23.57 2.03
C TYR A 93 13.59 22.22 2.66
N LEU A 94 13.02 21.11 2.25
CA LEU A 94 13.18 19.83 2.97
C LEU A 94 14.07 18.81 2.25
N LYS A 95 14.17 18.85 0.94
CA LYS A 95 14.87 17.85 0.11
C LYS A 95 16.31 17.57 0.54
N LYS A 96 17.01 18.54 1.13
CA LYS A 96 18.39 18.37 1.60
C LYS A 96 18.49 17.56 2.90
N PHE A 97 17.40 17.45 3.66
CA PHE A 97 17.39 16.88 5.00
C PHE A 97 16.52 15.63 5.09
N ILE A 98 15.43 15.58 4.32
CA ILE A 98 14.43 14.53 4.35
C ILE A 98 14.45 13.81 3.00
N ASN A 99 14.66 12.52 3.00
CA ASN A 99 14.75 11.70 1.79
C ASN A 99 13.60 10.70 1.62
N SER A 100 12.72 10.61 2.61
CA SER A 100 11.57 9.71 2.60
C SER A 100 10.34 10.42 3.15
N ILE A 101 9.19 10.22 2.53
CA ILE A 101 7.93 10.84 2.91
C ILE A 101 6.88 9.75 3.04
N HIS A 102 6.25 9.67 4.21
CA HIS A 102 5.07 8.83 4.44
C HIS A 102 3.83 9.73 4.41
N PHE A 103 3.05 9.62 3.35
CA PHE A 103 1.73 10.23 3.32
C PHE A 103 0.71 9.32 4.00
N LEU A 104 0.04 9.88 5.00
CA LEU A 104 -1.18 9.30 5.54
C LEU A 104 -2.25 9.23 4.45
N PRO A 105 -3.34 8.46 4.59
CA PRO A 105 -4.23 8.16 3.48
C PRO A 105 -4.71 9.40 2.74
N PHE A 106 -4.52 9.42 1.44
CA PHE A 106 -4.88 10.52 0.53
C PHE A 106 -5.90 10.11 -0.53
N PHE A 107 -6.54 8.98 -0.32
CA PHE A 107 -7.58 8.44 -1.19
C PHE A 107 -8.93 9.13 -0.91
N PRO A 108 -9.90 9.10 -1.87
CA PRO A 108 -11.27 9.49 -1.59
C PRO A 108 -11.81 8.78 -0.36
N SER A 109 -12.29 9.53 0.61
CA SER A 109 -12.72 9.03 1.92
C SER A 109 -14.10 9.58 2.29
N SER A 110 -14.82 8.87 3.18
CA SER A 110 -16.05 9.36 3.80
C SER A 110 -15.83 9.80 5.25
N GLY A 111 -14.63 9.66 5.78
CA GLY A 111 -14.30 9.98 7.17
C GLY A 111 -13.16 10.96 7.27
N ASP A 112 -12.97 11.45 8.48
CA ASP A 112 -11.89 12.35 8.83
C ASP A 112 -10.51 11.65 8.71
N GLY A 113 -9.50 12.43 8.33
CA GLY A 113 -8.12 11.95 8.19
C GLY A 113 -7.87 10.96 7.07
N GLY A 114 -8.85 10.69 6.18
CA GLY A 114 -8.68 9.82 5.02
C GLY A 114 -8.76 8.31 5.29
N PHE A 115 -8.94 7.89 6.54
CA PHE A 115 -8.90 6.46 6.90
C PHE A 115 -10.14 5.66 6.52
N SER A 116 -11.26 6.31 6.17
CA SER A 116 -12.47 5.66 5.68
C SER A 116 -12.49 5.62 4.15
N VAL A 117 -11.59 4.83 3.57
CA VAL A 117 -11.31 4.83 2.13
C VAL A 117 -12.49 4.33 1.31
N LYS A 118 -12.93 5.14 0.33
CA LYS A 118 -13.97 4.79 -0.66
C LYS A 118 -13.40 4.13 -1.90
N ASN A 119 -12.23 4.58 -2.35
CA ASN A 119 -11.55 4.07 -3.55
C ASN A 119 -10.02 4.14 -3.37
N HIS A 120 -9.34 3.00 -3.46
CA HIS A 120 -7.87 2.91 -3.33
C HIS A 120 -7.12 3.18 -4.64
N PHE A 121 -7.82 3.39 -5.74
CA PHE A 121 -7.20 3.59 -7.06
C PHE A 121 -7.06 5.05 -7.46
N GLU A 122 -7.67 5.96 -6.69
CA GLU A 122 -7.70 7.38 -7.00
C GLU A 122 -7.08 8.19 -5.86
N VAL A 123 -6.45 9.29 -6.19
CA VAL A 123 -6.09 10.34 -5.23
C VAL A 123 -7.33 11.22 -5.05
N ASP A 124 -7.64 11.65 -3.83
CA ASP A 124 -8.71 12.61 -3.60
C ASP A 124 -8.45 13.88 -4.41
N GLU A 125 -9.45 14.30 -5.17
CA GLU A 125 -9.33 15.42 -6.12
C GLU A 125 -8.96 16.74 -5.47
N THR A 126 -9.26 16.91 -4.17
CA THR A 126 -8.89 18.09 -3.40
C THR A 126 -7.40 18.15 -3.11
N TYR A 127 -6.74 17.00 -3.01
CA TYR A 127 -5.32 16.90 -2.73
C TYR A 127 -4.45 16.97 -4.00
N GLY A 128 -4.87 16.30 -5.08
CA GLY A 128 -4.09 16.25 -6.31
C GLY A 128 -4.38 15.04 -7.17
N THR A 129 -3.32 14.48 -7.76
CA THR A 129 -3.37 13.36 -8.69
C THR A 129 -2.21 12.38 -8.43
N TRP A 130 -2.26 11.20 -9.05
CA TRP A 130 -1.14 10.27 -9.07
C TRP A 130 0.12 10.86 -9.75
N ASP A 131 -0.05 11.80 -10.67
CA ASP A 131 1.10 12.47 -11.29
C ASP A 131 1.83 13.38 -10.31
N ASP A 132 1.14 14.02 -9.38
CA ASP A 132 1.75 14.81 -8.30
C ASP A 132 2.59 13.90 -7.37
N ILE A 133 2.07 12.73 -7.00
CA ILE A 133 2.81 11.71 -6.23
C ILE A 133 4.03 11.22 -7.01
N LYS A 134 3.87 10.93 -8.30
CA LYS A 134 4.96 10.50 -9.18
C LYS A 134 6.04 11.56 -9.33
N GLU A 135 5.68 12.82 -9.42
CA GLU A 135 6.66 13.91 -9.48
C GLU A 135 7.47 14.02 -8.17
N LEU A 136 6.80 13.92 -7.03
CA LEU A 136 7.47 13.86 -5.71
C LEU A 136 8.43 12.66 -5.61
N SER A 137 8.04 11.51 -6.15
CA SER A 137 8.85 10.28 -6.08
C SER A 137 10.18 10.35 -6.85
N LYS A 138 10.35 11.34 -7.72
CA LYS A 138 11.65 11.61 -8.35
C LYS A 138 12.70 12.15 -7.37
N ASN A 139 12.27 12.72 -6.26
CA ASN A 139 13.12 13.42 -5.31
C ASN A 139 13.11 12.82 -3.89
N ALA A 140 12.14 11.96 -3.57
CA ALA A 140 12.00 11.31 -2.28
C ALA A 140 11.46 9.88 -2.44
N ASN A 141 11.80 9.01 -1.49
CA ASN A 141 11.10 7.73 -1.35
C ASN A 141 9.70 8.00 -0.81
N ILE A 142 8.68 7.55 -1.51
CA ILE A 142 7.28 7.73 -1.08
C ILE A 142 6.76 6.46 -0.44
N MET A 143 6.21 6.61 0.75
CA MET A 143 5.47 5.58 1.49
C MET A 143 4.03 6.04 1.63
N THR A 144 3.08 5.12 1.53
CA THR A 144 1.66 5.40 1.68
C THR A 144 0.99 4.34 2.54
N ASP A 145 -0.08 4.70 3.23
CA ASP A 145 -0.89 3.72 3.92
C ASP A 145 -1.70 2.87 2.93
N LEU A 146 -1.76 1.58 3.20
CA LEU A 146 -2.66 0.66 2.52
C LEU A 146 -3.70 0.17 3.53
N VAL A 147 -4.83 0.87 3.60
CA VAL A 147 -5.91 0.57 4.54
C VAL A 147 -6.71 -0.63 4.03
N LEU A 148 -6.40 -1.84 4.51
CA LEU A 148 -7.07 -3.09 4.10
C LEU A 148 -7.93 -3.72 5.20
N ASN A 149 -7.77 -3.32 6.45
CA ASN A 149 -8.49 -3.88 7.60
C ASN A 149 -9.94 -3.38 7.72
N HIS A 150 -10.25 -2.26 7.08
CA HIS A 150 -11.59 -1.70 6.97
C HIS A 150 -11.74 -0.88 5.68
N ALA A 151 -12.96 -0.53 5.34
CA ALA A 151 -13.28 0.32 4.19
C ALA A 151 -14.52 1.15 4.49
N SER A 152 -14.73 2.22 3.72
CA SER A 152 -15.94 3.03 3.80
C SER A 152 -17.18 2.24 3.35
N SER A 153 -18.27 2.39 4.08
CA SER A 153 -19.59 1.90 3.66
C SER A 153 -20.13 2.62 2.40
N GLU A 154 -19.58 3.79 2.08
CA GLU A 154 -19.88 4.52 0.85
C GLU A 154 -19.07 4.02 -0.35
N GLY A 155 -18.04 3.20 -0.12
CA GLY A 155 -17.16 2.66 -1.15
C GLY A 155 -17.87 1.66 -2.08
N GLN A 156 -17.39 1.57 -3.33
CA GLN A 156 -18.00 0.68 -4.32
C GLN A 156 -17.87 -0.80 -3.92
N TRP A 157 -16.81 -1.19 -3.24
CA TRP A 157 -16.63 -2.57 -2.77
C TRP A 157 -17.68 -2.98 -1.75
N TYR A 158 -18.01 -2.10 -0.79
CA TYR A 158 -19.04 -2.38 0.20
C TYR A 158 -20.44 -2.39 -0.45
N LYS A 159 -20.74 -1.46 -1.35
CA LYS A 159 -22.00 -1.46 -2.12
C LYS A 159 -22.15 -2.73 -2.97
N ASN A 160 -21.05 -3.22 -3.55
CA ASN A 160 -21.05 -4.47 -4.29
C ASN A 160 -21.22 -5.68 -3.37
N PHE A 161 -20.58 -5.66 -2.18
CA PHE A 161 -20.77 -6.71 -1.17
C PHE A 161 -22.24 -6.87 -0.80
N LEU A 162 -22.93 -5.78 -0.48
CA LEU A 162 -24.36 -5.80 -0.17
C LEU A 162 -25.25 -6.34 -1.32
N LYS A 163 -24.79 -6.21 -2.56
CA LYS A 163 -25.48 -6.67 -3.78
C LYS A 163 -24.93 -8.00 -4.31
N GLU A 164 -24.07 -8.67 -3.55
CA GLU A 164 -23.38 -9.90 -3.95
C GLU A 164 -22.60 -9.83 -5.28
N LYS A 165 -22.08 -8.64 -5.64
CA LYS A 165 -21.36 -8.40 -6.89
C LYS A 165 -19.84 -8.40 -6.70
N ILE A 166 -19.13 -8.77 -7.75
CA ILE A 166 -17.64 -8.67 -7.84
C ILE A 166 -17.30 -7.31 -8.51
N PRO A 167 -16.21 -6.64 -8.08
CA PRO A 167 -15.40 -6.88 -6.88
C PRO A 167 -16.14 -6.41 -5.61
N GLY A 168 -15.90 -7.09 -4.49
CA GLY A 168 -16.47 -6.71 -3.19
C GLY A 168 -17.15 -7.87 -2.47
N LYS A 169 -17.91 -8.73 -3.17
CA LYS A 169 -18.66 -9.86 -2.58
C LYS A 169 -17.85 -10.66 -1.54
N ASN A 170 -16.56 -10.88 -1.76
CA ASN A 170 -15.70 -11.73 -0.92
C ASN A 170 -14.68 -10.92 -0.10
N TYR A 171 -14.85 -9.62 0.04
CA TYR A 171 -13.85 -8.76 0.71
C TYR A 171 -14.15 -8.54 2.19
N PHE A 172 -15.38 -8.80 2.61
CA PHE A 172 -15.84 -8.53 3.97
C PHE A 172 -16.11 -9.83 4.72
N TYR A 173 -15.78 -9.83 6.00
CA TYR A 173 -16.05 -10.93 6.90
C TYR A 173 -17.42 -10.73 7.55
N ILE A 174 -18.26 -11.75 7.49
CA ILE A 174 -19.58 -11.77 8.12
C ILE A 174 -19.46 -12.55 9.43
N VAL A 175 -19.91 -11.95 10.50
CA VAL A 175 -19.99 -12.60 11.81
C VAL A 175 -21.46 -12.94 12.05
N ASP A 176 -21.76 -14.22 12.28
CA ASP A 176 -23.07 -14.64 12.75
C ASP A 176 -23.27 -14.12 14.19
N LYS A 177 -24.44 -13.55 14.47
CA LYS A 177 -24.80 -13.02 15.79
C LYS A 177 -25.17 -14.15 16.73
#